data_707b392b428103c2a6e9b2ba2037e193
#
_entry.id   707b392b428103c2a6e9b2ba2037e193
#
_cell.length_a   1.000
_cell.length_b   1.000
_cell.length_c   1.000
_cell.angle_alpha   90.00
_cell.angle_beta   90.00
_cell.angle_gamma   90.00
#
_symmetry.space_group_name_H-M   'P 1'
#
loop_
_entity.id
_entity.type
_entity.pdbx_description
1 polymer ?
#
loop_
_entity_poly.entity_id
_entity_poly.type
_entity_poly.pdbx_seq_one_letter_code
_entity_poly.pdbx_strand_id
1 'polypeptide(L)' 'MTYDAIVTTKEDKYTYQNIEAINEQHLTDKIHKDLKTEIVEIEIKKTFGDVDNYESYL' A
#
# COMPACT_ATOMS: atom_id res chain seq x y z
N MET A 1 2.43 -11.22 -3.45
CA MET A 1 2.28 -10.71 -2.09
C MET A 1 1.29 -9.59 -2.06
N THR A 2 0.69 -9.38 -0.93
CA THR A 2 -0.35 -8.38 -0.78
C THR A 2 0.13 -7.27 0.13
N TYR A 3 -0.21 -6.05 -0.22
CA TYR A 3 0.26 -4.91 0.53
C TYR A 3 -0.87 -3.93 0.81
N ASP A 4 -0.70 -3.17 1.89
CA ASP A 4 -1.54 -2.03 2.15
C ASP A 4 -0.65 -0.82 2.00
N ALA A 5 -1.18 0.26 1.51
CA ALA A 5 -0.38 1.45 1.29
C ALA A 5 -1.18 2.71 1.60
N ILE A 6 -0.52 3.69 2.16
CA ILE A 6 -1.10 4.99 2.38
C ILE A 6 -0.29 5.97 1.55
N VAL A 7 -0.94 6.64 0.64
CA VAL A 7 -0.28 7.53 -0.29
C VAL A 7 -0.69 8.96 -0.02
N THR A 8 0.29 9.82 0.22
CA THR A 8 0.02 11.22 0.48
C THR A 8 0.41 12.03 -0.74
N THR A 9 -0.50 12.84 -1.23
CA THR A 9 -0.19 13.75 -2.32
C THR A 9 -0.30 15.17 -1.77
N LYS A 10 -0.09 16.14 -2.60
CA LYS A 10 -0.17 17.50 -2.16
C LYS A 10 -1.58 17.87 -1.72
N GLU A 11 -2.55 17.24 -2.27
CA GLU A 11 -3.91 17.60 -1.97
C GLU A 11 -4.68 16.63 -1.13
N ASP A 12 -4.38 15.36 -1.26
CA ASP A 12 -5.18 14.35 -0.60
C ASP A 12 -4.36 13.18 -0.10
N LYS A 13 -4.99 12.35 0.66
CA LYS A 13 -4.37 11.14 1.16
C LYS A 13 -5.25 9.97 0.72
N TYR A 14 -4.63 8.95 0.16
CA TYR A 14 -5.35 7.81 -0.36
C TYR A 14 -4.91 6.55 0.36
N THR A 15 -5.84 5.67 0.63
CA THR A 15 -5.56 4.40 1.29
C THR A 15 -5.83 3.26 0.32
N TYR A 16 -4.85 2.41 0.14
CA TYR A 16 -4.99 1.23 -0.70
C TYR A 16 -4.89 0.01 0.19
N GLN A 17 -5.78 -0.95 -0.02
CA GLN A 17 -5.77 -2.15 0.79
C GLN A 17 -5.74 -3.38 -0.08
N ASN A 18 -4.99 -4.39 0.37
CA ASN A 18 -4.95 -5.67 -0.31
C ASN A 18 -4.55 -5.58 -1.77
N ILE A 19 -3.52 -4.83 -2.07
CA ILE A 19 -3.06 -4.70 -3.43
C ILE A 19 -2.02 -5.76 -3.68
N GLU A 20 -2.22 -6.54 -4.71
CA GLU A 20 -1.27 -7.58 -5.01
C GLU A 20 -0.14 -7.05 -5.85
N ALA A 21 1.08 -7.34 -5.49
CA ALA A 21 2.26 -6.92 -6.23
C ALA A 21 3.38 -7.89 -5.95
N ILE A 22 4.35 -7.95 -6.85
CA ILE A 22 5.45 -8.86 -6.69
C ILE A 22 6.38 -8.40 -5.59
N ASN A 23 6.60 -7.12 -5.51
CA ASN A 23 7.43 -6.56 -4.45
C ASN A 23 7.03 -5.09 -4.28
N GLU A 24 7.73 -4.38 -3.42
CA GLU A 24 7.35 -3.00 -3.14
C GLU A 24 7.56 -2.08 -4.33
N GLN A 25 8.58 -2.34 -5.11
CA GLN A 25 8.83 -1.53 -6.30
C GLN A 25 7.66 -1.67 -7.27
N HIS A 26 7.18 -2.89 -7.46
CA HIS A 26 6.07 -3.14 -8.34
C HIS A 26 4.81 -2.45 -7.82
N LEU A 27 4.63 -2.47 -6.51
CA LEU A 27 3.49 -1.81 -5.90
C LEU A 27 3.55 -0.31 -6.14
N THR A 28 4.72 0.29 -5.96
CA THR A 28 4.89 1.71 -6.15
C THR A 28 4.59 2.07 -7.61
N ASP A 29 5.03 1.25 -8.54
CA ASP A 29 4.76 1.51 -9.95
C ASP A 29 3.27 1.46 -10.24
N LYS A 30 2.57 0.52 -9.63
CA LYS A 30 1.13 0.44 -9.84
C LYS A 30 0.43 1.68 -9.32
N ILE A 31 0.85 2.16 -8.16
CA ILE A 31 0.23 3.32 -7.56
C ILE A 31 0.51 4.55 -8.42
N HIS A 32 1.71 4.68 -8.94
CA HIS A 32 2.03 5.81 -9.78
C HIS A 32 1.19 5.81 -11.06
N LYS A 33 0.88 4.64 -11.57
CA LYS A 33 0.06 4.57 -12.76
C LYS A 33 -1.39 4.91 -12.46
N ASP A 34 -1.82 4.59 -11.26
CA ASP A 34 -3.20 4.83 -10.90
C ASP A 34 -3.43 6.28 -10.53
N LEU A 35 -2.50 6.88 -9.79
CA LEU A 35 -2.61 8.27 -9.40
C LEU A 35 -1.73 9.08 -10.31
N LYS A 36 -2.32 9.96 -11.08
CA LYS A 36 -1.57 10.75 -12.01
C LYS A 36 -1.24 12.10 -11.43
N THR A 37 -0.96 12.14 -10.16
CA THR A 37 -0.62 13.37 -9.51
C THR A 37 0.68 13.15 -8.77
N GLU A 38 1.29 14.22 -8.32
CA GLU A 38 2.58 14.12 -7.68
C GLU A 38 2.41 13.50 -6.30
N ILE A 39 3.18 12.47 -6.02
CA ILE A 39 3.10 11.78 -4.76
C ILE A 39 4.18 12.30 -3.84
N VAL A 40 3.79 12.69 -2.65
CA VAL A 40 4.72 13.21 -1.66
C VAL A 40 5.32 12.08 -0.84
N GLU A 41 4.50 11.12 -0.46
CA GLU A 41 4.98 10.05 0.39
C GLU A 41 4.14 8.80 0.20
N ILE A 42 4.75 7.63 0.29
CA ILE A 42 4.04 6.37 0.24
C ILE A 42 4.49 5.57 1.44
N GLU A 43 3.53 5.13 2.23
CA GLU A 43 3.82 4.28 3.37
C GLU A 43 3.28 2.89 3.04
N ILE A 44 4.12 1.88 3.05
CA ILE A 44 3.75 0.54 2.63
C ILE A 44 3.82 -0.42 3.80
N LYS A 45 2.79 -1.25 3.95
CA LYS A 45 2.79 -2.28 4.95
C LYS A 45 2.47 -3.61 4.29
N LYS A 46 3.22 -4.63 4.62
CA LYS A 46 2.95 -5.93 4.08
C LYS A 46 1.76 -6.52 4.78
N THR A 47 0.90 -7.15 4.03
CA THR A 47 -0.25 -7.83 4.59
C THR A 47 0.05 -9.31 4.57
N PHE A 48 -0.02 -9.94 5.70
CA PHE A 48 0.27 -11.34 5.76
C PHE A 48 -0.96 -12.19 5.76
N GLY A 49 -1.98 -11.74 5.24
CA GLY A 49 -3.16 -12.54 5.16
C GLY A 49 -3.81 -12.65 6.46
N ASP A 50 -4.30 -13.80 6.71
CA ASP A 50 -5.06 -13.85 7.85
C ASP A 50 -4.30 -14.20 8.99
N VAL A 51 -3.17 -14.63 8.84
CA VAL A 51 -2.51 -15.07 9.86
C VAL A 51 -2.31 -14.18 10.89
N ASP A 52 -1.89 -13.15 10.56
CA ASP A 52 -1.51 -12.29 11.48
C ASP A 52 -2.53 -11.84 12.22
N ASN A 53 -3.52 -11.96 11.89
CA ASN A 53 -4.40 -11.45 12.58
C ASN A 53 -4.45 -11.89 13.81
N TYR A 54 -4.49 -12.80 14.01
CA TYR A 54 -4.80 -13.18 15.12
C TYR A 54 -3.88 -13.03 16.09
N GLU A 55 -2.83 -13.19 15.89
CA GLU A 55 -2.00 -13.12 16.85
C GLU A 55 -1.85 -11.91 17.32
N SER A 56 -2.20 -11.12 16.65
CA SER A 56 -1.98 -9.91 17.03
C SER A 56 -2.73 -9.62 18.16
N TYR A 57 -3.65 -10.16 18.43
CA TYR A 57 -4.29 -9.67 19.43
C TYR A 57 -4.08 -10.32 20.53
N LEU A 58 -3.34 -10.98 20.51
CA LEU A 58 -3.18 -11.50 21.55
C LEU A 58 -2.81 -10.98 22.44
#